data_285a9021dd778b51b5d967caca226174
#
_entry.id   285a9021dd778b51b5d967caca226174
#
_cell.length_a   1.000
_cell.length_b   1.000
_cell.length_c   1.000
_cell.angle_alpha   90.00
_cell.angle_beta   90.00
_cell.angle_gamma   90.00
#
_symmetry.space_group_name_H-M   'P 1'
#
loop_
_entity.id
_entity.type
_entity.pdbx_description
1 polymer ?
#
loop_
_entity_poly.entity_id
_entity_poly.type
_entity_poly.pdbx_seq_one_letter_code
_entity_poly.pdbx_strand_id
1 'polypeptide(L)'
;MGKGGGSRRSGLWTTLALALALLAPGLVAQVPAARDAADLQLALDRLQVLGTVLYLAAHPDDENPALLAWFSRGRGLRTAYLSLTRGEGGQNRIGPERGDALGVLRTQELLAARRLDGAEQYFTRAVDFGYSKSAAETLAAWDREAVLGDVVRVIRALRPDLVVTRFSPVPGGTHGHHTASALLALEAFQAAGDPGRFPAPPGQPGPWQPLRLVWNHWRPPTDQAAAPPAASLAVDAGAYLPLLGRSCAELGAESHSVHRSQAFGEVPLRGPRWETFEVLAGAPARRDLFEGVDPTWNRLPGGDRVGAALAAARACYRPEAPAAVLPDLLRAKAAMDALADDPRVRAKRLEVLEAIRMAAGLWTQALADRQTVVPGEPLR
;
A
#
# COMPACT_ATOMS: atom_id res chain seq x y z
N MET A 1 61.70 -15.47 48.72
CA MET A 1 61.22 -14.09 48.76
C MET A 1 60.88 -13.68 47.29
N GLY A 2 59.78 -13.29 46.84
CA GLY A 2 58.52 -13.02 47.42
C GLY A 2 57.57 -12.56 46.31
N LYS A 3 56.28 -12.87 46.39
CA LYS A 3 55.08 -12.10 46.10
C LYS A 3 55.07 -11.35 44.74
N GLY A 4 54.12 -11.51 43.84
CA GLY A 4 52.68 -11.54 44.01
C GLY A 4 52.14 -10.50 43.04
N GLY A 5 51.38 -10.90 42.04
CA GLY A 5 50.83 -9.98 41.01
C GLY A 5 49.69 -10.65 40.24
N GLY A 6 48.72 -11.14 40.94
CA GLY A 6 47.47 -11.56 40.32
C GLY A 6 46.32 -10.70 40.85
N SER A 7 45.42 -10.27 39.97
CA SER A 7 44.15 -9.60 40.32
C SER A 7 44.01 -8.15 39.88
N ARG A 8 44.06 -7.88 38.59
CA ARG A 8 43.43 -6.66 38.01
C ARG A 8 42.73 -6.87 36.67
N ARG A 9 42.64 -8.10 36.18
CA ARG A 9 42.00 -8.36 34.85
C ARG A 9 40.52 -8.78 34.90
N SER A 10 40.00 -9.21 36.05
CA SER A 10 38.61 -9.67 36.19
C SER A 10 37.58 -8.52 36.31
N GLY A 11 38.01 -7.34 36.80
CA GLY A 11 37.11 -6.20 36.96
C GLY A 11 36.77 -5.48 35.63
N LEU A 12 37.70 -5.53 34.68
CA LEU A 12 37.49 -4.83 33.38
C LEU A 12 36.46 -5.54 32.47
N TRP A 13 36.42 -6.87 32.55
CA TRP A 13 35.48 -7.67 31.75
C TRP A 13 34.07 -7.64 32.32
N THR A 14 33.90 -7.56 33.62
CA THR A 14 32.56 -7.40 34.25
C THR A 14 31.97 -6.02 34.03
N THR A 15 32.77 -4.95 34.03
CA THR A 15 32.28 -3.60 33.68
C THR A 15 31.98 -3.45 32.19
N LEU A 16 32.73 -4.10 31.31
CA LEU A 16 32.45 -4.07 29.84
C LEU A 16 31.18 -4.86 29.52
N ALA A 17 30.95 -6.01 30.18
CA ALA A 17 29.72 -6.80 29.99
C ALA A 17 28.47 -6.08 30.53
N LEU A 18 28.58 -5.33 31.63
CA LEU A 18 27.49 -4.52 32.16
C LEU A 18 27.19 -3.30 31.25
N ALA A 19 28.22 -2.68 30.69
CA ALA A 19 28.07 -1.56 29.74
C ALA A 19 27.45 -1.99 28.40
N LEU A 20 27.77 -3.20 27.90
CA LEU A 20 27.12 -3.78 26.72
C LEU A 20 25.66 -4.19 26.98
N ALA A 21 25.32 -4.63 28.18
CA ALA A 21 23.95 -4.96 28.56
C ALA A 21 23.05 -3.70 28.66
N LEU A 22 23.65 -2.53 28.98
CA LEU A 22 22.94 -1.24 29.02
C LEU A 22 22.81 -0.59 27.64
N LEU A 23 23.53 -1.09 26.61
CA LEU A 23 23.46 -0.63 25.22
C LEU A 23 22.62 -1.55 24.33
N ALA A 24 22.06 -2.66 24.86
CA ALA A 24 21.02 -3.37 24.15
C ALA A 24 19.82 -2.43 24.01
N PRO A 25 19.42 -2.02 22.78
CA PRO A 25 18.18 -1.28 22.63
C PRO A 25 17.11 -2.18 23.23
N GLY A 26 16.49 -1.73 24.34
CA GLY A 26 15.35 -2.43 24.89
C GLY A 26 14.39 -2.62 23.72
N LEU A 27 14.00 -3.86 23.44
CA LEU A 27 12.89 -4.17 22.55
C LEU A 27 11.67 -3.49 23.17
N VAL A 28 11.46 -2.22 22.82
CA VAL A 28 10.23 -1.52 23.14
C VAL A 28 9.18 -2.24 22.34
N ALA A 29 8.34 -3.00 23.02
CA ALA A 29 7.13 -3.54 22.42
C ALA A 29 6.43 -2.37 21.74
N GLN A 30 6.31 -2.41 20.41
CA GLN A 30 5.60 -1.36 19.69
C GLN A 30 4.12 -1.46 20.09
N VAL A 31 3.74 -0.65 21.07
CA VAL A 31 2.33 -0.42 21.35
C VAL A 31 1.75 0.18 20.07
N PRO A 32 0.68 -0.40 19.49
CA PRO A 32 0.03 0.19 18.35
C PRO A 32 -0.28 1.66 18.66
N ALA A 33 0.06 2.57 17.76
CA ALA A 33 -0.21 3.99 17.94
C ALA A 33 -1.70 4.17 18.28
N ALA A 34 -1.98 4.88 19.36
CA ALA A 34 -3.35 5.23 19.72
C ALA A 34 -3.95 6.03 18.56
N ARG A 35 -5.18 5.68 18.18
CA ARG A 35 -5.94 6.42 17.17
C ARG A 35 -6.47 7.70 17.80
N ASP A 36 -6.24 8.82 17.13
CA ASP A 36 -6.67 10.13 17.60
C ASP A 36 -7.93 10.65 16.87
N ALA A 37 -8.33 11.87 17.19
CA ALA A 37 -9.50 12.51 16.58
C ALA A 37 -9.34 12.75 15.08
N ALA A 38 -8.12 13.04 14.61
CA ALA A 38 -7.85 13.22 13.19
C ALA A 38 -7.96 11.87 12.43
N ASP A 39 -7.50 10.77 13.03
CA ASP A 39 -7.66 9.42 12.48
C ASP A 39 -9.15 9.07 12.29
N LEU A 40 -10.00 9.37 13.26
CA LEU A 40 -11.45 9.12 13.13
C LEU A 40 -12.06 10.00 12.04
N GLN A 41 -11.69 11.27 11.96
CA GLN A 41 -12.19 12.16 10.90
C GLN A 41 -11.78 11.64 9.51
N LEU A 42 -10.51 11.27 9.33
CA LEU A 42 -10.02 10.67 8.08
C LEU A 42 -10.74 9.37 7.73
N ALA A 43 -11.04 8.53 8.72
CA ALA A 43 -11.82 7.31 8.51
C ALA A 43 -13.25 7.62 8.05
N LEU A 44 -13.92 8.62 8.64
CA LEU A 44 -15.25 9.07 8.22
C LEU A 44 -15.25 9.64 6.80
N ASP A 45 -14.22 10.41 6.43
CA ASP A 45 -14.06 10.94 5.08
C ASP A 45 -13.81 9.81 4.06
N ARG A 46 -12.94 8.85 4.38
CA ARG A 46 -12.63 7.68 3.55
C ARG A 46 -13.84 6.77 3.35
N LEU A 47 -14.70 6.61 4.34
CA LEU A 47 -15.92 5.81 4.22
C LEU A 47 -16.90 6.32 3.16
N GLN A 48 -16.84 7.62 2.78
CA GLN A 48 -17.65 8.20 1.71
C GLN A 48 -17.23 7.73 0.31
N VAL A 49 -16.00 7.21 0.15
CA VAL A 49 -15.38 6.98 -1.16
C VAL A 49 -15.31 5.49 -1.48
N LEU A 50 -15.94 5.07 -2.57
CA LEU A 50 -15.91 3.69 -3.09
C LEU A 50 -14.90 3.46 -4.22
N GLY A 51 -14.20 4.50 -4.67
CA GLY A 51 -13.20 4.38 -5.75
C GLY A 51 -12.02 3.47 -5.36
N THR A 52 -11.51 2.71 -6.32
CA THR A 52 -10.41 1.76 -6.10
C THR A 52 -9.32 1.93 -7.16
N VAL A 53 -8.06 1.90 -6.75
CA VAL A 53 -6.88 2.00 -7.61
C VAL A 53 -5.97 0.80 -7.40
N LEU A 54 -5.49 0.21 -8.48
CA LEU A 54 -4.41 -0.77 -8.47
C LEU A 54 -3.17 -0.15 -9.15
N TYR A 55 -2.09 0.01 -8.39
CA TYR A 55 -0.78 0.37 -8.92
C TYR A 55 0.05 -0.88 -9.10
N LEU A 56 0.73 -1.05 -10.25
CA LEU A 56 1.45 -2.26 -10.61
C LEU A 56 2.87 -1.94 -11.08
N ALA A 57 3.85 -2.69 -10.56
CA ALA A 57 5.24 -2.66 -11.02
C ALA A 57 5.94 -4.01 -10.79
N ALA A 58 7.21 -4.10 -11.15
CA ALA A 58 7.95 -5.36 -11.17
C ALA A 58 8.49 -5.78 -9.79
N HIS A 59 9.06 -4.83 -9.02
CA HIS A 59 9.79 -5.12 -7.78
C HIS A 59 9.26 -4.32 -6.58
N PRO A 60 9.60 -4.74 -5.35
CA PRO A 60 9.54 -3.86 -4.19
C PRO A 60 10.43 -2.62 -4.42
N ASP A 61 9.92 -1.42 -4.20
CA ASP A 61 10.58 -0.11 -4.42
C ASP A 61 10.36 0.56 -5.81
N ASP A 62 9.72 -0.13 -6.75
CA ASP A 62 9.35 0.49 -8.04
C ASP A 62 8.14 1.42 -7.95
N GLU A 63 7.36 1.33 -6.88
CA GLU A 63 6.18 2.16 -6.70
C GLU A 63 6.52 3.65 -6.62
N ASN A 64 5.52 4.50 -6.91
CA ASN A 64 5.55 5.92 -6.59
C ASN A 64 4.83 6.18 -5.26
N PRO A 65 5.56 6.20 -4.12
CA PRO A 65 4.90 6.25 -2.81
C PRO A 65 4.15 7.55 -2.56
N ALA A 66 4.59 8.68 -3.14
CA ALA A 66 3.86 9.95 -3.03
C ALA A 66 2.51 9.88 -3.74
N LEU A 67 2.46 9.21 -4.90
CA LEU A 67 1.22 8.98 -5.63
C LEU A 67 0.31 7.98 -4.91
N LEU A 68 0.88 6.92 -4.30
CA LEU A 68 0.11 6.00 -3.46
C LEU A 68 -0.51 6.72 -2.26
N ALA A 69 0.26 7.59 -1.58
CA ALA A 69 -0.25 8.43 -0.49
C ALA A 69 -1.32 9.41 -0.98
N TRP A 70 -1.16 9.99 -2.16
CA TRP A 70 -2.15 10.88 -2.76
C TRP A 70 -3.48 10.15 -3.03
N PHE A 71 -3.45 8.94 -3.61
CA PHE A 71 -4.66 8.15 -3.83
C PHE A 71 -5.32 7.75 -2.50
N SER A 72 -4.56 7.20 -1.56
CA SER A 72 -5.08 6.58 -0.35
C SER A 72 -5.42 7.60 0.75
N ARG A 73 -4.44 8.46 1.10
CA ARG A 73 -4.58 9.46 2.18
C ARG A 73 -5.22 10.75 1.70
N GLY A 74 -4.85 11.19 0.48
CA GLY A 74 -5.36 12.44 -0.09
C GLY A 74 -6.76 12.32 -0.66
N ARG A 75 -7.05 11.27 -1.42
CA ARG A 75 -8.33 11.07 -2.13
C ARG A 75 -9.26 10.07 -1.42
N GLY A 76 -8.82 9.42 -0.34
CA GLY A 76 -9.60 8.43 0.39
C GLY A 76 -9.92 7.15 -0.40
N LEU A 77 -9.25 6.93 -1.54
CA LEU A 77 -9.46 5.78 -2.42
C LEU A 77 -8.88 4.50 -1.80
N ARG A 78 -9.53 3.36 -2.01
CA ARG A 78 -8.91 2.08 -1.77
C ARG A 78 -7.77 1.90 -2.76
N THR A 79 -6.55 1.90 -2.28
CA THR A 79 -5.34 1.85 -3.11
C THR A 79 -4.57 0.59 -2.81
N ALA A 80 -4.12 -0.12 -3.85
CA ALA A 80 -3.29 -1.29 -3.71
C ALA A 80 -2.05 -1.18 -4.59
N TYR A 81 -0.92 -1.68 -4.10
CA TYR A 81 0.27 -1.93 -4.88
C TYR A 81 0.43 -3.42 -5.15
N LEU A 82 0.60 -3.79 -6.40
CA LEU A 82 0.96 -5.13 -6.83
C LEU A 82 2.41 -5.11 -7.33
N SER A 83 3.31 -5.64 -6.52
CA SER A 83 4.67 -5.99 -6.97
C SER A 83 4.65 -7.37 -7.60
N LEU A 84 5.13 -7.53 -8.83
CA LEU A 84 5.10 -8.84 -9.48
C LEU A 84 6.01 -9.82 -8.76
N THR A 85 7.20 -9.39 -8.31
CA THR A 85 8.17 -10.20 -7.57
C THR A 85 8.31 -9.74 -6.13
N ARG A 86 9.11 -10.44 -5.33
CA ARG A 86 9.53 -10.01 -3.99
C ARG A 86 10.94 -9.43 -3.96
N GLY A 87 11.57 -9.26 -5.14
CA GLY A 87 12.90 -8.70 -5.28
C GLY A 87 14.02 -9.58 -4.76
N GLU A 88 13.80 -10.90 -4.71
CA GLU A 88 14.73 -11.90 -4.19
C GLU A 88 16.01 -12.02 -5.03
N GLY A 89 15.94 -11.71 -6.33
CA GLY A 89 17.09 -11.68 -7.23
C GLY A 89 17.94 -10.41 -7.18
N GLY A 90 17.48 -9.42 -6.41
CA GLY A 90 18.16 -8.14 -6.26
C GLY A 90 19.38 -8.16 -5.34
N GLN A 91 19.86 -6.98 -5.00
CA GLN A 91 21.00 -6.77 -4.10
C GLN A 91 20.52 -6.28 -2.74
N ASN A 92 21.15 -6.78 -1.65
CA ASN A 92 21.07 -6.14 -0.35
C ASN A 92 22.31 -5.25 -0.15
N ARG A 93 22.12 -3.95 -0.02
CA ARG A 93 23.20 -2.97 0.09
C ARG A 93 23.66 -2.75 1.53
N ILE A 94 22.93 -3.28 2.51
CA ILE A 94 23.23 -3.08 3.94
C ILE A 94 23.42 -4.40 4.71
N GLY A 95 23.26 -5.56 4.06
CA GLY A 95 23.37 -6.85 4.71
C GLY A 95 23.77 -7.97 3.75
N PRO A 96 24.01 -9.19 4.27
CA PRO A 96 24.44 -10.34 3.47
C PRO A 96 23.28 -11.13 2.83
N GLU A 97 22.03 -10.85 3.18
CA GLU A 97 20.88 -11.64 2.73
C GLU A 97 20.75 -11.62 1.21
N ARG A 98 20.46 -12.79 0.63
CA ARG A 98 20.24 -13.02 -0.80
C ARG A 98 19.12 -14.04 -1.00
N GLY A 99 18.58 -14.11 -2.21
CA GLY A 99 17.54 -15.08 -2.55
C GLY A 99 16.31 -14.93 -1.67
N ASP A 100 15.74 -16.04 -1.21
CA ASP A 100 14.50 -16.05 -0.40
C ASP A 100 14.60 -15.19 0.85
N ALA A 101 15.75 -15.16 1.53
CA ALA A 101 15.95 -14.32 2.71
C ALA A 101 15.84 -12.83 2.38
N LEU A 102 16.36 -12.40 1.23
CA LEU A 102 16.20 -11.03 0.75
C LEU A 102 14.75 -10.75 0.36
N GLY A 103 14.07 -11.71 -0.30
CA GLY A 103 12.66 -11.59 -0.65
C GLY A 103 11.76 -11.40 0.58
N VAL A 104 12.03 -12.13 1.67
CA VAL A 104 11.34 -11.95 2.95
C VAL A 104 11.61 -10.56 3.53
N LEU A 105 12.87 -10.12 3.55
CA LEU A 105 13.27 -8.80 4.04
C LEU A 105 12.53 -7.69 3.26
N ARG A 106 12.62 -7.69 1.92
CA ARG A 106 11.98 -6.69 1.05
C ARG A 106 10.46 -6.72 1.14
N THR A 107 9.87 -7.90 1.38
CA THR A 107 8.43 -8.00 1.69
C THR A 107 8.08 -7.23 2.97
N GLN A 108 8.89 -7.34 4.04
CA GLN A 108 8.64 -6.61 5.28
C GLN A 108 8.85 -5.09 5.11
N GLU A 109 9.81 -4.68 4.29
CA GLU A 109 10.01 -3.29 3.91
C GLU A 109 8.77 -2.73 3.18
N LEU A 110 8.23 -3.46 2.18
CA LEU A 110 6.98 -3.08 1.52
C LEU A 110 5.79 -2.97 2.48
N LEU A 111 5.63 -3.93 3.40
CA LEU A 111 4.55 -3.87 4.39
C LEU A 111 4.73 -2.67 5.35
N ALA A 112 5.97 -2.27 5.65
CA ALA A 112 6.24 -1.06 6.40
C ALA A 112 5.90 0.20 5.60
N ALA A 113 6.25 0.26 4.31
CA ALA A 113 5.91 1.33 3.39
C ALA A 113 4.39 1.53 3.30
N ARG A 114 3.62 0.44 3.17
CA ARG A 114 2.14 0.47 3.10
C ARG A 114 1.50 1.05 4.37
N ARG A 115 2.09 0.84 5.55
CA ARG A 115 1.60 1.48 6.78
C ARG A 115 1.71 3.01 6.74
N LEU A 116 2.71 3.54 6.05
CA LEU A 116 2.94 4.98 5.88
C LEU A 116 2.02 5.59 4.81
N ASP A 117 2.06 5.05 3.59
CA ASP A 117 1.30 5.60 2.47
C ASP A 117 -0.18 5.17 2.46
N GLY A 118 -0.56 4.12 3.19
CA GLY A 118 -1.95 3.68 3.38
C GLY A 118 -2.49 2.79 2.27
N ALA A 119 -1.65 2.29 1.36
CA ALA A 119 -2.05 1.32 0.35
C ALA A 119 -2.00 -0.13 0.89
N GLU A 120 -2.68 -1.05 0.19
CA GLU A 120 -2.60 -2.49 0.42
C GLU A 120 -1.45 -3.08 -0.40
N GLN A 121 -0.87 -4.23 0.03
CA GLN A 121 0.22 -4.90 -0.69
C GLN A 121 -0.24 -6.23 -1.25
N TYR A 122 0.07 -6.45 -2.54
CA TYR A 122 -0.15 -7.72 -3.24
C TYR A 122 1.13 -8.16 -3.96
N PHE A 123 1.22 -9.47 -4.23
CA PHE A 123 2.31 -10.09 -4.98
C PHE A 123 1.76 -11.12 -5.96
N THR A 124 2.51 -11.39 -7.02
CA THR A 124 2.32 -12.59 -7.85
C THR A 124 3.28 -13.70 -7.40
N ARG A 125 3.28 -14.81 -8.12
CA ARG A 125 4.24 -15.91 -7.97
C ARG A 125 5.55 -15.70 -8.72
N ALA A 126 5.69 -14.62 -9.48
CA ALA A 126 6.92 -14.36 -10.24
C ALA A 126 8.10 -14.23 -9.29
N VAL A 127 9.21 -14.89 -9.65
CA VAL A 127 10.46 -14.84 -8.92
C VAL A 127 11.41 -13.88 -9.61
N ASP A 128 12.02 -12.98 -8.84
CA ASP A 128 13.08 -12.12 -9.33
C ASP A 128 14.37 -12.94 -9.50
N PHE A 129 14.90 -13.00 -10.71
CA PHE A 129 16.13 -13.72 -11.03
C PHE A 129 17.32 -12.79 -11.27
N GLY A 130 17.20 -11.53 -10.91
CA GLY A 130 18.22 -10.50 -11.13
C GLY A 130 18.02 -9.73 -12.43
N TYR A 131 19.07 -9.11 -12.94
CA TYR A 131 18.97 -8.24 -14.12
C TYR A 131 18.56 -9.01 -15.37
N SER A 132 17.49 -8.57 -16.01
CA SER A 132 17.02 -9.05 -17.30
C SER A 132 17.22 -8.00 -18.40
N LYS A 133 17.70 -8.42 -19.56
CA LYS A 133 18.02 -7.55 -20.71
C LYS A 133 16.78 -7.14 -21.50
N SER A 134 15.73 -7.95 -21.46
CA SER A 134 14.52 -7.71 -22.26
C SER A 134 13.27 -8.31 -21.60
N ALA A 135 12.11 -7.76 -21.97
CA ALA A 135 10.84 -8.35 -21.55
C ALA A 135 10.65 -9.78 -22.07
N ALA A 136 11.18 -10.11 -23.25
CA ALA A 136 11.11 -11.46 -23.80
C ALA A 136 11.87 -12.47 -22.93
N GLU A 137 13.08 -12.13 -22.48
CA GLU A 137 13.87 -12.94 -21.53
C GLU A 137 13.09 -13.13 -20.21
N THR A 138 12.53 -12.06 -19.67
CA THR A 138 11.74 -12.11 -18.43
C THR A 138 10.53 -13.02 -18.57
N LEU A 139 9.72 -12.83 -19.61
CA LEU A 139 8.49 -13.60 -19.83
C LEU A 139 8.76 -15.07 -20.20
N ALA A 140 9.95 -15.39 -20.69
CA ALA A 140 10.38 -16.77 -20.89
C ALA A 140 10.82 -17.44 -19.57
N ALA A 141 11.42 -16.67 -18.65
CA ALA A 141 11.84 -17.18 -17.34
C ALA A 141 10.65 -17.31 -16.34
N TRP A 142 9.69 -16.39 -16.43
CA TRP A 142 8.47 -16.49 -15.64
C TRP A 142 7.48 -17.45 -16.34
N ASP A 143 6.68 -18.17 -15.54
CA ASP A 143 5.48 -18.80 -16.08
C ASP A 143 4.47 -17.67 -16.41
N ARG A 144 4.59 -17.15 -17.64
CA ARG A 144 3.85 -15.97 -18.11
C ARG A 144 2.36 -16.11 -17.88
N GLU A 145 1.75 -17.25 -18.22
CA GLU A 145 0.31 -17.44 -18.11
C GLU A 145 -0.14 -17.53 -16.64
N ALA A 146 0.66 -18.19 -15.79
CA ALA A 146 0.38 -18.25 -14.36
C ALA A 146 0.51 -16.87 -13.68
N VAL A 147 1.55 -16.09 -14.03
CA VAL A 147 1.74 -14.73 -13.51
C VAL A 147 0.63 -13.79 -14.01
N LEU A 148 0.25 -13.87 -15.29
CA LEU A 148 -0.88 -13.14 -15.83
C LEU A 148 -2.18 -13.47 -15.07
N GLY A 149 -2.42 -14.76 -14.79
CA GLY A 149 -3.55 -15.22 -14.00
C GLY A 149 -3.55 -14.66 -12.58
N ASP A 150 -2.38 -14.48 -11.96
CA ASP A 150 -2.26 -13.83 -10.65
C ASP A 150 -2.67 -12.34 -10.71
N VAL A 151 -2.21 -11.60 -11.72
CA VAL A 151 -2.61 -10.19 -11.94
C VAL A 151 -4.12 -10.08 -12.16
N VAL A 152 -4.69 -10.94 -13.01
CA VAL A 152 -6.14 -10.99 -13.27
C VAL A 152 -6.92 -11.25 -11.98
N ARG A 153 -6.48 -12.20 -11.13
CA ARG A 153 -7.12 -12.48 -9.84
C ARG A 153 -7.10 -11.26 -8.91
N VAL A 154 -5.98 -10.53 -8.86
CA VAL A 154 -5.88 -9.30 -8.06
C VAL A 154 -6.84 -8.23 -8.59
N ILE A 155 -6.90 -8.00 -9.90
CA ILE A 155 -7.84 -7.05 -10.52
C ILE A 155 -9.30 -7.43 -10.16
N ARG A 156 -9.69 -8.70 -10.30
CA ARG A 156 -11.05 -9.17 -9.99
C ARG A 156 -11.38 -9.07 -8.51
N ALA A 157 -10.41 -9.34 -7.64
CA ALA A 157 -10.59 -9.26 -6.18
C ALA A 157 -10.74 -7.83 -5.68
N LEU A 158 -9.96 -6.90 -6.24
CA LEU A 158 -9.98 -5.48 -5.85
C LEU A 158 -11.09 -4.69 -6.54
N ARG A 159 -11.45 -5.06 -7.77
CA ARG A 159 -12.34 -4.30 -8.65
C ARG A 159 -11.90 -2.85 -8.83
N PRO A 160 -10.65 -2.59 -9.29
CA PRO A 160 -10.17 -1.22 -9.47
C PRO A 160 -10.92 -0.51 -10.59
N ASP A 161 -11.16 0.78 -10.39
CA ASP A 161 -11.65 1.69 -11.44
C ASP A 161 -10.48 2.10 -12.34
N LEU A 162 -9.31 2.28 -11.73
CA LEU A 162 -8.08 2.71 -12.37
C LEU A 162 -6.97 1.68 -12.10
N VAL A 163 -6.29 1.26 -13.15
CA VAL A 163 -5.03 0.54 -13.07
C VAL A 163 -3.91 1.48 -13.50
N VAL A 164 -2.83 1.54 -12.73
CA VAL A 164 -1.65 2.36 -13.02
C VAL A 164 -0.46 1.42 -13.19
N THR A 165 0.23 1.49 -14.32
CA THR A 165 1.54 0.84 -14.48
C THR A 165 2.67 1.86 -14.31
N ARG A 166 3.73 1.43 -13.60
CA ARG A 166 4.91 2.29 -13.38
C ARG A 166 5.76 2.45 -14.63
N PHE A 167 5.83 1.41 -15.46
CA PHE A 167 6.73 1.35 -16.59
C PHE A 167 6.00 1.40 -17.92
N SER A 168 6.76 1.78 -18.96
CA SER A 168 6.28 1.74 -20.34
C SER A 168 6.20 0.29 -20.85
N PRO A 169 5.16 -0.06 -21.62
CA PRO A 169 5.13 -1.32 -22.35
C PRO A 169 6.05 -1.31 -23.58
N VAL A 170 6.55 -0.13 -23.97
CA VAL A 170 7.47 0.02 -25.11
C VAL A 170 8.89 -0.27 -24.63
N PRO A 171 9.62 -1.23 -25.24
CA PRO A 171 10.99 -1.52 -24.88
C PRO A 171 11.91 -0.31 -25.06
N GLY A 172 12.80 -0.07 -24.12
CA GLY A 172 13.81 0.99 -24.23
C GLY A 172 14.43 1.37 -22.90
N GLY A 173 15.74 1.25 -22.78
CA GLY A 173 16.54 1.83 -21.70
C GLY A 173 16.27 1.38 -20.26
N THR A 174 15.43 0.34 -20.08
CA THR A 174 15.04 -0.14 -18.75
C THR A 174 15.21 -1.64 -18.61
N HIS A 175 15.18 -2.14 -17.39
CA HIS A 175 15.21 -3.55 -17.02
C HIS A 175 14.09 -4.36 -17.69
N GLY A 176 14.37 -5.60 -18.12
CA GLY A 176 13.37 -6.45 -18.77
C GLY A 176 12.13 -6.72 -17.91
N HIS A 177 12.28 -6.89 -16.59
CA HIS A 177 11.15 -7.05 -15.65
C HIS A 177 10.22 -5.84 -15.69
N HIS A 178 10.74 -4.61 -15.79
CA HIS A 178 9.95 -3.38 -15.86
C HIS A 178 9.02 -3.37 -17.07
N THR A 179 9.59 -3.59 -18.27
CA THR A 179 8.78 -3.67 -19.50
C THR A 179 7.82 -4.85 -19.46
N ALA A 180 8.24 -6.02 -18.94
CA ALA A 180 7.38 -7.19 -18.81
C ALA A 180 6.19 -6.93 -17.88
N SER A 181 6.39 -6.19 -16.76
CA SER A 181 5.29 -5.82 -15.87
C SER A 181 4.23 -4.98 -16.55
N ALA A 182 4.64 -4.02 -17.39
CA ALA A 182 3.71 -3.17 -18.15
C ALA A 182 2.96 -3.95 -19.25
N LEU A 183 3.63 -4.88 -19.94
CA LEU A 183 2.99 -5.76 -20.91
C LEU A 183 1.95 -6.67 -20.26
N LEU A 184 2.28 -7.25 -19.09
CA LEU A 184 1.34 -8.05 -18.31
C LEU A 184 0.16 -7.22 -17.79
N ALA A 185 0.39 -5.94 -17.42
CA ALA A 185 -0.69 -5.04 -17.02
C ALA A 185 -1.68 -4.77 -18.17
N LEU A 186 -1.17 -4.55 -19.40
CA LEU A 186 -2.01 -4.36 -20.59
C LEU A 186 -2.85 -5.60 -20.90
N GLU A 187 -2.24 -6.78 -20.87
CA GLU A 187 -2.94 -8.02 -21.14
C GLU A 187 -3.96 -8.35 -20.04
N ALA A 188 -3.57 -8.18 -18.77
CA ALA A 188 -4.44 -8.41 -17.63
C ALA A 188 -5.64 -7.46 -17.61
N PHE A 189 -5.47 -6.22 -18.08
CA PHE A 189 -6.57 -5.24 -18.22
C PHE A 189 -7.70 -5.78 -19.11
N GLN A 190 -7.35 -6.42 -20.24
CA GLN A 190 -8.33 -7.05 -21.13
C GLN A 190 -8.85 -8.37 -20.56
N ALA A 191 -7.95 -9.24 -20.09
CA ALA A 191 -8.29 -10.58 -19.61
C ALA A 191 -9.16 -10.57 -18.34
N ALA A 192 -9.05 -9.54 -17.51
CA ALA A 192 -9.83 -9.44 -16.28
C ALA A 192 -11.33 -9.25 -16.54
N GLY A 193 -11.70 -8.57 -17.64
CA GLY A 193 -13.09 -8.40 -18.08
C GLY A 193 -13.66 -9.61 -18.82
N ASP A 194 -12.82 -10.49 -19.35
CA ASP A 194 -13.23 -11.64 -20.16
C ASP A 194 -13.58 -12.84 -19.26
N PRO A 195 -14.86 -13.32 -19.26
CA PRO A 195 -15.24 -14.51 -18.49
C PRO A 195 -14.61 -15.80 -18.99
N GLY A 196 -14.20 -15.86 -20.26
CA GLY A 196 -13.53 -17.02 -20.85
C GLY A 196 -12.05 -17.17 -20.46
N ARG A 197 -11.42 -16.07 -20.05
CA ARG A 197 -10.04 -16.07 -19.57
C ARG A 197 -9.99 -16.23 -18.03
N PHE A 198 -9.20 -17.17 -17.55
CA PHE A 198 -9.02 -17.44 -16.13
C PHE A 198 -10.37 -17.57 -15.39
N PRO A 199 -11.22 -18.58 -15.69
CA PRO A 199 -12.50 -18.77 -15.05
C PRO A 199 -12.34 -18.84 -13.54
N ALA A 200 -13.16 -18.05 -12.81
CA ALA A 200 -13.07 -17.96 -11.36
C ALA A 200 -13.67 -19.23 -10.74
N PRO A 201 -12.98 -19.88 -9.78
CA PRO A 201 -13.58 -20.94 -8.98
C PRO A 201 -14.82 -20.46 -8.23
N PRO A 202 -15.75 -21.36 -7.85
CA PRO A 202 -16.91 -21.01 -7.06
C PRO A 202 -16.52 -20.22 -5.79
N GLY A 203 -17.24 -19.13 -5.52
CA GLY A 203 -16.98 -18.26 -4.36
C GLY A 203 -15.87 -17.22 -4.56
N GLN A 204 -15.18 -17.23 -5.67
CA GLN A 204 -14.21 -16.19 -6.02
C GLN A 204 -14.84 -15.08 -6.89
N PRO A 205 -14.30 -13.84 -6.85
CA PRO A 205 -14.81 -12.75 -7.66
C PRO A 205 -14.76 -13.05 -9.15
N GLY A 206 -15.90 -12.86 -9.84
CA GLY A 206 -16.02 -13.01 -11.29
C GLY A 206 -15.34 -11.87 -12.06
N PRO A 207 -15.52 -11.84 -13.40
CA PRO A 207 -14.94 -10.85 -14.29
C PRO A 207 -15.13 -9.40 -13.82
N TRP A 208 -14.13 -8.58 -14.05
CA TRP A 208 -14.16 -7.15 -13.77
C TRP A 208 -13.35 -6.40 -14.80
N GLN A 209 -13.97 -5.42 -15.47
CA GLN A 209 -13.29 -4.54 -16.40
C GLN A 209 -12.99 -3.20 -15.71
N PRO A 210 -11.71 -2.87 -15.41
CA PRO A 210 -11.36 -1.52 -14.97
C PRO A 210 -11.74 -0.48 -16.03
N LEU A 211 -12.03 0.76 -15.62
CA LEU A 211 -12.41 1.80 -16.57
C LEU A 211 -11.24 2.19 -17.48
N ARG A 212 -10.03 2.27 -16.93
CA ARG A 212 -8.82 2.60 -17.69
C ARG A 212 -7.56 2.05 -17.08
N LEU A 213 -6.55 1.91 -17.96
CA LEU A 213 -5.16 1.65 -17.60
C LEU A 213 -4.33 2.85 -18.02
N VAL A 214 -3.52 3.37 -17.12
CA VAL A 214 -2.60 4.48 -17.39
C VAL A 214 -1.18 4.10 -17.07
N TRP A 215 -0.22 4.70 -17.78
CA TRP A 215 1.18 4.70 -17.46
C TRP A 215 1.54 5.97 -16.70
N ASN A 216 2.13 5.84 -15.48
CA ASN A 216 2.70 6.94 -14.72
C ASN A 216 4.12 7.20 -15.20
N HIS A 217 4.35 8.32 -15.88
CA HIS A 217 5.66 8.68 -16.40
C HIS A 217 6.64 8.94 -15.26
N TRP A 218 7.86 8.44 -15.42
CA TRP A 218 8.94 8.86 -14.55
C TRP A 218 9.36 10.29 -14.89
N ARG A 219 9.48 11.15 -13.88
CA ARG A 219 9.99 12.52 -14.01
C ARG A 219 11.16 12.70 -13.06
N PRO A 220 12.28 13.32 -13.51
CA PRO A 220 13.37 13.69 -12.62
C PRO A 220 12.87 14.54 -11.45
N PRO A 221 13.42 14.40 -10.23
CA PRO A 221 13.01 15.21 -9.08
C PRO A 221 13.09 16.73 -9.34
N THR A 222 14.07 17.18 -10.15
CA THR A 222 14.24 18.58 -10.58
C THR A 222 13.04 19.11 -11.37
N ASP A 223 12.33 18.24 -12.08
CA ASP A 223 11.25 18.63 -12.98
C ASP A 223 9.87 18.46 -12.32
N GLN A 224 9.80 17.75 -11.20
CA GLN A 224 8.53 17.45 -10.54
C GLN A 224 7.86 18.70 -9.92
N ALA A 225 8.63 19.73 -9.55
CA ALA A 225 8.09 20.96 -9.02
C ALA A 225 7.42 21.83 -10.10
N ALA A 226 7.83 21.69 -11.37
CA ALA A 226 7.28 22.46 -12.49
C ALA A 226 5.94 21.84 -12.96
N ALA A 227 4.91 22.67 -13.06
CA ALA A 227 3.63 22.24 -13.63
C ALA A 227 3.81 21.78 -15.09
N PRO A 228 3.24 20.62 -15.46
CA PRO A 228 3.29 20.17 -16.85
C PRO A 228 2.39 21.05 -17.75
N PRO A 229 2.51 20.95 -19.09
CA PRO A 229 1.60 21.64 -20.00
C PRO A 229 0.12 21.40 -19.66
N ALA A 230 -0.73 22.41 -19.83
CA ALA A 230 -2.14 22.37 -19.41
C ALA A 230 -2.96 21.23 -20.07
N ALA A 231 -2.51 20.73 -21.21
CA ALA A 231 -3.16 19.59 -21.91
C ALA A 231 -2.73 18.23 -21.36
N SER A 232 -1.76 18.17 -20.44
CA SER A 232 -1.28 16.92 -19.88
C SER A 232 -2.26 16.36 -18.85
N LEU A 233 -2.49 15.04 -18.88
CA LEU A 233 -3.14 14.36 -17.77
C LEU A 233 -2.15 14.28 -16.61
N ALA A 234 -2.41 15.05 -15.55
CA ALA A 234 -1.47 15.20 -14.45
C ALA A 234 -2.17 15.43 -13.12
N VAL A 235 -1.48 15.09 -12.03
CA VAL A 235 -1.92 15.38 -10.66
C VAL A 235 -0.75 15.95 -9.85
N ASP A 236 -1.08 16.82 -8.89
CA ASP A 236 -0.12 17.27 -7.89
C ASP A 236 -0.13 16.30 -6.69
N ALA A 237 0.84 15.40 -6.65
CA ALA A 237 1.05 14.47 -5.55
C ALA A 237 1.81 15.11 -4.36
N GLY A 238 2.10 16.42 -4.41
CA GLY A 238 2.67 17.20 -3.31
C GLY A 238 1.64 17.80 -2.37
N ALA A 239 0.33 17.52 -2.57
CA ALA A 239 -0.76 18.09 -1.78
C ALA A 239 -0.55 17.90 -0.28
N TYR A 240 -0.75 19.01 0.48
CA TYR A 240 -0.67 18.99 1.94
C TYR A 240 -1.97 18.45 2.55
N LEU A 241 -1.83 17.57 3.53
CA LEU A 241 -2.94 16.93 4.24
C LEU A 241 -3.04 17.53 5.66
N PRO A 242 -3.91 18.52 5.90
CA PRO A 242 -3.95 19.27 7.16
C PRO A 242 -4.16 18.40 8.39
N LEU A 243 -5.01 17.37 8.30
CA LEU A 243 -5.27 16.44 9.41
C LEU A 243 -4.06 15.57 9.77
N LEU A 244 -3.15 15.35 8.85
CA LEU A 244 -1.91 14.60 9.08
C LEU A 244 -0.72 15.51 9.37
N GLY A 245 -0.84 16.83 9.13
CA GLY A 245 0.26 17.77 9.27
C GLY A 245 1.43 17.54 8.30
N ARG A 246 1.16 16.85 7.17
CA ARG A 246 2.17 16.41 6.19
C ARG A 246 1.61 16.51 4.77
N SER A 247 2.51 16.61 3.80
CA SER A 247 2.15 16.43 2.39
C SER A 247 2.24 14.96 1.96
N CYS A 248 1.59 14.63 0.84
CA CYS A 248 1.73 13.30 0.25
C CYS A 248 3.17 13.03 -0.20
N ALA A 249 3.92 14.07 -0.61
CA ALA A 249 5.34 13.95 -0.94
C ALA A 249 6.19 13.60 0.30
N GLU A 250 5.93 14.21 1.47
CA GLU A 250 6.60 13.86 2.72
C GLU A 250 6.29 12.42 3.16
N LEU A 251 5.03 11.99 3.07
CA LEU A 251 4.65 10.59 3.34
C LEU A 251 5.31 9.63 2.35
N GLY A 252 5.39 10.02 1.08
CA GLY A 252 6.05 9.23 0.05
C GLY A 252 7.54 9.05 0.30
N ALA A 253 8.24 10.12 0.69
CA ALA A 253 9.67 10.05 1.01
C ALA A 253 9.94 9.15 2.23
N GLU A 254 9.11 9.23 3.28
CA GLU A 254 9.20 8.32 4.43
C GLU A 254 8.93 6.87 4.01
N SER A 255 7.88 6.64 3.20
CA SER A 255 7.52 5.32 2.69
C SER A 255 8.65 4.72 1.85
N HIS A 256 9.25 5.49 0.94
CA HIS A 256 10.37 5.03 0.13
C HIS A 256 11.63 4.75 0.97
N SER A 257 11.86 5.53 2.03
CA SER A 257 13.02 5.40 2.90
C SER A 257 13.02 4.12 3.77
N VAL A 258 11.91 3.37 3.85
CA VAL A 258 11.89 2.07 4.54
C VAL A 258 12.49 0.94 3.72
N HIS A 259 12.74 1.12 2.43
CA HIS A 259 13.46 0.17 1.57
C HIS A 259 14.96 0.20 1.84
N ARG A 260 15.35 -0.09 3.08
CA ARG A 260 16.73 0.05 3.56
C ARG A 260 17.69 -0.93 2.88
N SER A 261 17.21 -2.13 2.57
CA SER A 261 17.99 -3.12 1.82
C SER A 261 18.48 -2.58 0.48
N GLN A 262 17.77 -1.60 -0.10
CA GLN A 262 18.14 -0.91 -1.35
C GLN A 262 18.93 0.39 -1.09
N ALA A 263 19.23 0.69 0.19
CA ALA A 263 19.93 1.91 0.63
C ALA A 263 19.19 3.22 0.28
N PHE A 264 17.85 3.16 0.20
CA PHE A 264 17.07 4.38 0.05
C PHE A 264 17.02 5.18 1.36
N GLY A 265 17.00 6.50 1.19
CA GLY A 265 16.86 7.50 2.25
C GLY A 265 16.57 8.83 1.58
N GLU A 266 15.30 9.18 1.45
CA GLU A 266 14.90 10.41 0.77
C GLU A 266 14.69 11.55 1.77
N VAL A 267 15.17 12.74 1.40
CA VAL A 267 14.79 13.96 2.11
C VAL A 267 13.39 14.37 1.64
N PRO A 268 12.42 14.49 2.56
CA PRO A 268 11.08 14.91 2.18
C PRO A 268 11.11 16.35 1.63
N LEU A 269 10.69 16.50 0.39
CA LEU A 269 10.53 17.80 -0.24
C LEU A 269 9.10 18.30 -0.05
N ARG A 270 8.95 19.61 0.17
CA ARG A 270 7.65 20.31 0.26
C ARG A 270 7.38 21.08 -1.03
N GLY A 271 6.10 21.26 -1.31
CA GLY A 271 5.63 21.96 -2.49
C GLY A 271 5.06 21.04 -3.55
N PRO A 272 4.73 21.57 -4.74
CA PRO A 272 4.13 20.79 -5.82
C PRO A 272 5.03 19.62 -6.25
N ARG A 273 4.40 18.45 -6.45
CA ARG A 273 5.02 17.26 -7.03
C ARG A 273 4.12 16.73 -8.14
N TRP A 274 4.36 17.19 -9.33
CA TRP A 274 3.55 16.85 -10.48
C TRP A 274 3.90 15.48 -11.04
N GLU A 275 2.90 14.62 -11.12
CA GLU A 275 2.95 13.32 -11.77
C GLU A 275 2.14 13.36 -13.05
N THR A 276 2.66 12.81 -14.13
CA THR A 276 2.01 12.80 -15.45
C THR A 276 1.67 11.40 -15.90
N PHE A 277 0.63 11.29 -16.73
CA PHE A 277 0.09 10.01 -17.15
C PHE A 277 -0.24 9.98 -18.64
N GLU A 278 -0.17 8.78 -19.19
CA GLU A 278 -0.67 8.43 -20.50
C GLU A 278 -1.73 7.34 -20.39
N VAL A 279 -2.87 7.50 -21.07
CA VAL A 279 -3.90 6.45 -21.12
C VAL A 279 -3.47 5.40 -22.12
N LEU A 280 -3.20 4.18 -21.65
CA LEU A 280 -2.78 3.04 -22.48
C LEU A 280 -3.96 2.22 -22.99
N ALA A 281 -5.05 2.12 -22.20
CA ALA A 281 -6.24 1.37 -22.57
C ALA A 281 -7.48 1.83 -21.80
N GLY A 282 -8.66 1.54 -22.33
CA GLY A 282 -9.95 1.86 -21.73
C GLY A 282 -10.45 3.26 -22.07
N ALA A 283 -11.30 3.84 -21.22
CA ALA A 283 -11.91 5.14 -21.45
C ALA A 283 -10.89 6.29 -21.40
N PRO A 284 -10.95 7.27 -22.32
CA PRO A 284 -10.05 8.41 -22.29
C PRO A 284 -10.25 9.26 -21.03
N ALA A 285 -9.20 9.97 -20.61
CA ALA A 285 -9.24 10.98 -19.57
C ALA A 285 -8.37 12.17 -20.00
N ARG A 286 -8.81 13.39 -19.69
CA ARG A 286 -8.10 14.62 -20.09
C ARG A 286 -7.72 15.52 -18.92
N ARG A 287 -8.51 15.53 -17.85
CA ARG A 287 -8.35 16.44 -16.71
C ARG A 287 -8.19 15.72 -15.38
N ASP A 288 -8.87 14.60 -15.20
CA ASP A 288 -8.82 13.80 -13.96
C ASP A 288 -8.71 12.33 -14.32
N LEU A 289 -7.87 11.60 -13.60
CA LEU A 289 -7.71 10.15 -13.73
C LEU A 289 -9.03 9.39 -13.54
N PHE A 290 -9.99 9.99 -12.84
CA PHE A 290 -11.29 9.38 -12.50
C PHE A 290 -12.44 9.94 -13.34
N GLU A 291 -12.17 10.64 -14.46
CA GLU A 291 -13.26 11.04 -15.37
C GLU A 291 -14.13 9.85 -15.74
N GLY A 292 -15.46 9.98 -15.52
CA GLY A 292 -16.44 8.91 -15.76
C GLY A 292 -16.58 7.88 -14.65
N VAL A 293 -15.84 8.01 -13.53
CA VAL A 293 -16.01 7.18 -12.33
C VAL A 293 -16.91 7.91 -11.33
N ASP A 294 -17.99 7.28 -10.89
CA ASP A 294 -18.70 7.71 -9.68
C ASP A 294 -18.02 7.07 -8.46
N PRO A 295 -17.30 7.84 -7.63
CA PRO A 295 -16.65 7.31 -6.44
C PRO A 295 -17.59 7.21 -5.23
N THR A 296 -18.88 7.57 -5.37
CA THR A 296 -19.84 7.59 -4.27
C THR A 296 -20.57 6.27 -4.10
N TRP A 297 -21.33 6.14 -3.03
CA TRP A 297 -22.18 4.98 -2.78
C TRP A 297 -23.33 4.83 -3.77
N ASN A 298 -23.72 5.91 -4.47
CA ASN A 298 -24.81 5.89 -5.47
C ASN A 298 -24.52 4.95 -6.65
N ARG A 299 -23.25 4.59 -6.88
CA ARG A 299 -22.87 3.60 -7.91
C ARG A 299 -23.36 2.17 -7.64
N LEU A 300 -23.85 1.89 -6.43
CA LEU A 300 -24.36 0.57 -6.04
C LEU A 300 -25.87 0.65 -5.78
N PRO A 301 -26.66 -0.31 -6.26
CA PRO A 301 -28.08 -0.40 -5.92
C PRO A 301 -28.29 -0.42 -4.39
N GLY A 302 -29.06 0.53 -3.86
CA GLY A 302 -29.30 0.69 -2.42
C GLY A 302 -28.15 1.36 -1.64
N GLY A 303 -27.08 1.76 -2.30
CA GLY A 303 -25.94 2.44 -1.69
C GLY A 303 -26.25 3.84 -1.19
N ASP A 304 -27.27 4.51 -1.74
CA ASP A 304 -27.76 5.81 -1.33
C ASP A 304 -28.03 5.88 0.19
N ARG A 305 -28.60 4.80 0.77
CA ARG A 305 -28.86 4.71 2.21
C ARG A 305 -27.58 4.66 3.02
N VAL A 306 -26.57 3.97 2.52
CA VAL A 306 -25.24 3.93 3.15
C VAL A 306 -24.61 5.32 3.09
N GLY A 307 -24.60 5.95 1.91
CA GLY A 307 -24.05 7.29 1.72
C GLY A 307 -24.72 8.32 2.64
N ALA A 308 -26.04 8.30 2.74
CA ALA A 308 -26.79 9.21 3.62
C ALA A 308 -26.42 9.05 5.10
N ALA A 309 -26.32 7.79 5.59
CA ALA A 309 -25.96 7.51 6.98
C ALA A 309 -24.50 7.94 7.27
N LEU A 310 -23.55 7.67 6.35
CA LEU A 310 -22.16 8.10 6.50
C LEU A 310 -22.03 9.63 6.44
N ALA A 311 -22.78 10.31 5.58
CA ALA A 311 -22.81 11.78 5.52
C ALA A 311 -23.34 12.38 6.83
N ALA A 312 -24.38 11.78 7.44
CA ALA A 312 -24.88 12.18 8.75
C ALA A 312 -23.82 12.00 9.85
N ALA A 313 -23.14 10.83 9.87
CA ALA A 313 -22.04 10.58 10.82
C ALA A 313 -20.94 11.65 10.67
N ARG A 314 -20.57 11.98 9.43
CA ARG A 314 -19.53 12.99 9.17
C ARG A 314 -19.96 14.39 9.61
N ALA A 315 -21.21 14.76 9.37
CA ALA A 315 -21.75 16.08 9.72
C ALA A 315 -21.88 16.29 11.23
N CYS A 316 -22.20 15.24 12.00
CA CYS A 316 -22.33 15.34 13.45
C CYS A 316 -21.01 15.13 14.21
N TYR A 317 -19.93 14.74 13.52
CA TYR A 317 -18.64 14.51 14.16
C TYR A 317 -18.08 15.77 14.84
N ARG A 318 -17.70 15.60 16.10
CA ARG A 318 -16.98 16.59 16.91
C ARG A 318 -15.84 15.87 17.65
N PRO A 319 -14.62 16.39 17.63
CA PRO A 319 -13.47 15.78 18.33
C PRO A 319 -13.70 15.58 19.83
N GLU A 320 -14.47 16.50 20.46
CA GLU A 320 -14.76 16.48 21.89
C GLU A 320 -15.83 15.44 22.27
N ALA A 321 -16.59 14.94 21.29
CA ALA A 321 -17.69 14.01 21.50
C ALA A 321 -17.72 12.94 20.39
N PRO A 322 -16.64 12.14 20.21
CA PRO A 322 -16.52 11.21 19.10
C PRO A 322 -17.63 10.15 19.08
N ALA A 323 -18.16 9.76 20.24
CA ALA A 323 -19.24 8.79 20.34
C ALA A 323 -20.57 9.27 19.72
N ALA A 324 -20.74 10.56 19.46
CA ALA A 324 -21.96 11.10 18.85
C ALA A 324 -22.23 10.52 17.44
N VAL A 325 -21.19 10.05 16.73
CA VAL A 325 -21.32 9.45 15.38
C VAL A 325 -21.81 8.00 15.40
N LEU A 326 -21.82 7.32 16.55
CA LEU A 326 -22.12 5.89 16.66
C LEU A 326 -23.49 5.49 16.10
N PRO A 327 -24.60 6.21 16.38
CA PRO A 327 -25.90 5.85 15.82
C PRO A 327 -25.91 5.83 14.30
N ASP A 328 -25.23 6.79 13.66
CA ASP A 328 -25.15 6.90 12.21
C ASP A 328 -24.23 5.85 11.59
N LEU A 329 -23.10 5.56 12.23
CA LEU A 329 -22.20 4.49 11.80
C LEU A 329 -22.87 3.11 11.89
N LEU A 330 -23.66 2.85 12.94
CA LEU A 330 -24.43 1.61 13.07
C LEU A 330 -25.51 1.50 11.99
N ARG A 331 -26.19 2.63 11.65
CA ARG A 331 -27.13 2.66 10.51
C ARG A 331 -26.42 2.41 9.19
N ALA A 332 -25.26 3.02 8.97
CA ALA A 332 -24.45 2.78 7.77
C ALA A 332 -24.05 1.32 7.66
N LYS A 333 -23.56 0.71 8.76
CA LYS A 333 -23.20 -0.71 8.79
C LYS A 333 -24.40 -1.60 8.47
N ALA A 334 -25.55 -1.39 9.07
CA ALA A 334 -26.77 -2.16 8.79
C ALA A 334 -27.19 -2.01 7.31
N ALA A 335 -27.09 -0.80 6.74
CA ALA A 335 -27.36 -0.58 5.33
C ALA A 335 -26.36 -1.31 4.42
N MET A 336 -25.04 -1.32 4.76
CA MET A 336 -24.02 -2.10 4.04
C MET A 336 -24.28 -3.60 4.09
N ASP A 337 -24.78 -4.11 5.23
CA ASP A 337 -25.08 -5.56 5.39
C ASP A 337 -26.25 -6.00 4.51
N ALA A 338 -27.15 -5.08 4.17
CA ALA A 338 -28.27 -5.32 3.28
C ALA A 338 -27.91 -5.26 1.78
N LEU A 339 -26.72 -4.77 1.43
CA LEU A 339 -26.28 -4.73 0.03
C LEU A 339 -25.85 -6.12 -0.47
N ALA A 340 -25.95 -6.30 -1.78
CA ALA A 340 -25.41 -7.47 -2.47
C ALA A 340 -23.90 -7.64 -2.17
N ASP A 341 -23.43 -8.87 -2.26
CA ASP A 341 -22.00 -9.16 -2.03
C ASP A 341 -21.11 -8.54 -3.09
N ASP A 342 -20.31 -7.55 -2.69
CA ASP A 342 -19.36 -6.83 -3.51
C ASP A 342 -18.03 -6.66 -2.74
N PRO A 343 -16.87 -6.93 -3.36
CA PRO A 343 -15.57 -6.80 -2.69
C PRO A 343 -15.31 -5.40 -2.11
N ARG A 344 -15.82 -4.33 -2.73
CA ARG A 344 -15.71 -2.96 -2.23
C ARG A 344 -16.52 -2.76 -0.96
N VAL A 345 -17.75 -3.29 -0.94
CA VAL A 345 -18.62 -3.27 0.26
C VAL A 345 -18.01 -4.08 1.39
N ARG A 346 -17.44 -5.27 1.09
CA ARG A 346 -16.73 -6.08 2.10
C ARG A 346 -15.57 -5.30 2.75
N ALA A 347 -14.77 -4.58 1.96
CA ALA A 347 -13.71 -3.74 2.50
C ALA A 347 -14.26 -2.63 3.39
N LYS A 348 -15.32 -1.94 2.95
CA LYS A 348 -15.95 -0.85 3.71
C LYS A 348 -16.63 -1.34 5.00
N ARG A 349 -17.12 -2.58 5.05
CA ARG A 349 -17.62 -3.19 6.30
C ARG A 349 -16.53 -3.29 7.37
N LEU A 350 -15.30 -3.59 6.99
CA LEU A 350 -14.17 -3.60 7.93
C LEU A 350 -13.80 -2.16 8.36
N GLU A 351 -13.77 -1.23 7.42
CA GLU A 351 -13.46 0.18 7.71
C GLU A 351 -14.52 0.81 8.64
N VAL A 352 -15.82 0.53 8.47
CA VAL A 352 -16.86 1.06 9.36
C VAL A 352 -16.80 0.46 10.75
N LEU A 353 -16.44 -0.82 10.90
CA LEU A 353 -16.21 -1.44 12.21
C LEU A 353 -15.05 -0.77 12.95
N GLU A 354 -13.97 -0.44 12.24
CA GLU A 354 -12.84 0.28 12.82
C GLU A 354 -13.23 1.71 13.22
N ALA A 355 -14.03 2.41 12.41
CA ALA A 355 -14.55 3.72 12.76
C ALA A 355 -15.48 3.67 14.02
N ILE A 356 -16.31 2.62 14.13
CA ILE A 356 -17.15 2.38 15.32
C ILE A 356 -16.24 2.12 16.54
N ARG A 357 -15.21 1.29 16.40
CA ARG A 357 -14.25 1.01 17.48
C ARG A 357 -13.57 2.31 17.99
N MET A 358 -13.10 3.14 17.07
CA MET A 358 -12.48 4.43 17.39
C MET A 358 -13.47 5.39 18.07
N ALA A 359 -14.67 5.54 17.50
CA ALA A 359 -15.70 6.43 18.04
C ALA A 359 -16.18 6.00 19.45
N ALA A 360 -16.24 4.71 19.71
CA ALA A 360 -16.61 4.14 21.01
C ALA A 360 -15.46 4.22 22.04
N GLY A 361 -14.23 4.60 21.64
CA GLY A 361 -13.07 4.54 22.51
C GLY A 361 -12.70 3.12 22.95
N LEU A 362 -13.13 2.10 22.18
CA LEU A 362 -12.86 0.70 22.53
C LEU A 362 -11.39 0.37 22.30
N TRP A 363 -10.73 -0.05 23.36
CA TRP A 363 -9.36 -0.50 23.35
C TRP A 363 -9.27 -1.86 24.04
N THR A 364 -8.51 -2.78 23.45
CA THR A 364 -8.25 -4.12 23.99
C THR A 364 -6.77 -4.43 23.91
N GLN A 365 -6.24 -5.05 24.95
CA GLN A 365 -4.85 -5.46 25.02
C GLN A 365 -4.76 -6.91 25.50
N ALA A 366 -3.92 -7.69 24.83
CA ALA A 366 -3.49 -9.00 25.31
C ALA A 366 -2.01 -8.90 25.71
N LEU A 367 -1.71 -9.25 26.94
CA LEU A 367 -0.34 -9.29 27.47
C LEU A 367 0.02 -10.76 27.72
N ALA A 368 1.11 -11.21 27.12
CA ALA A 368 1.67 -12.52 27.39
C ALA A 368 2.70 -12.43 28.53
N ASP A 369 2.81 -13.49 29.31
CA ASP A 369 3.81 -13.61 30.39
C ASP A 369 5.26 -13.71 29.87
N ARG A 370 5.41 -14.01 28.56
CA ARG A 370 6.71 -14.10 27.87
C ARG A 370 6.63 -13.71 26.41
N GLN A 371 7.75 -13.21 25.87
CA GLN A 371 7.84 -12.72 24.50
C GLN A 371 7.98 -13.83 23.45
N THR A 372 8.50 -14.98 23.83
CA THR A 372 8.77 -16.11 22.94
C THR A 372 8.25 -17.40 23.57
N VAL A 373 7.60 -18.22 22.77
CA VAL A 373 7.12 -19.56 23.13
C VAL A 373 7.49 -20.55 22.04
N VAL A 374 7.70 -21.81 22.42
CA VAL A 374 7.86 -22.91 21.46
C VAL A 374 6.49 -23.47 21.10
N PRO A 375 6.27 -23.91 19.85
CA PRO A 375 5.00 -24.55 19.50
C PRO A 375 4.62 -25.68 20.46
N GLY A 376 3.39 -25.61 21.02
CA GLY A 376 2.89 -26.55 22.01
C GLY A 376 3.03 -26.12 23.48
N GLU A 377 3.74 -25.06 23.79
CA GLU A 377 3.76 -24.49 25.14
C GLU A 377 2.53 -23.59 25.40
N PRO A 378 1.95 -23.65 26.61
CA PRO A 378 0.83 -22.77 26.97
C PRO A 378 1.33 -21.34 27.14
N LEU A 379 0.60 -20.40 26.55
CA LEU A 379 0.73 -18.94 26.78
C LEU A 379 -0.28 -18.56 27.86
N ARG A 380 0.17 -17.80 28.85
CA ARG A 380 -0.69 -17.29 29.93
C ARG A 380 -0.74 -15.77 29.89
#